data_41505cdfa1549edceb808e78eafb2dee
#
_entry.id   41505cdfa1549edceb808e78eafb2dee
#
_cell.length_a   1.000
_cell.length_b   1.000
_cell.length_c   1.000
_cell.angle_alpha   90.00
_cell.angle_beta   90.00
_cell.angle_gamma   90.00
#
_symmetry.space_group_name_H-M   'P 1'
#
loop_
_entity.id
_entity.type
_entity.pdbx_description
1 polymer ?
#
loop_
_entity_poly.entity_id
_entity_poly.type
_entity_poly.pdbx_seq_one_letter_code
_entity_poly.pdbx_strand_id
1 'polypeptide(L)'
;MTTSAGLVEVLKRELRSRGITYARVARELRLSEASVKRMFSRRNFSLKRLDQVCQLANSEFSDIARVLHQEESLISRLSHEQEQEIVSNPKLFLVAVCALNHVGFDQIVATYDISRPECIQLLARLDRLGFIRLLPNNRIRLLISLDFSWLPDGPIQRFFNQQAHNEYFRSRFDRPDEFMVVVNGMLSRASSAAILTRLKRIAREFSELNNQDARLPLHERSAMSLLVAIRHWELAAFTELRRRKIASPTGGR
;
A
#
# COMPACT_ATOMS: atom_id res chain seq x y z
N MET A 1 -9.27 -1.74 13.30
CA MET A 1 -8.39 -1.20 14.39
C MET A 1 -9.30 -0.47 15.38
N THR A 2 -8.94 -0.38 16.67
CA THR A 2 -9.70 0.47 17.60
C THR A 2 -9.53 1.94 17.21
N THR A 3 -10.59 2.75 17.28
CA THR A 3 -10.60 4.18 16.92
C THR A 3 -9.44 4.98 17.54
N SER A 4 -9.05 4.66 18.78
CA SER A 4 -7.91 5.28 19.45
C SER A 4 -6.56 4.97 18.80
N ALA A 5 -6.40 3.76 18.25
CA ALA A 5 -5.17 3.38 17.54
C ALA A 5 -5.04 4.15 16.21
N GLY A 6 -6.13 4.29 15.48
CA GLY A 6 -6.18 5.06 14.24
C GLY A 6 -5.87 6.54 14.46
N LEU A 7 -6.48 7.16 15.47
CA LEU A 7 -6.21 8.57 15.83
C LEU A 7 -4.72 8.83 16.12
N VAL A 8 -4.07 7.93 16.85
CA VAL A 8 -2.63 8.08 17.17
C VAL A 8 -1.76 7.94 15.93
N GLU A 9 -2.11 7.07 14.98
CA GLU A 9 -1.36 6.93 13.73
C GLU A 9 -1.54 8.16 12.81
N VAL A 10 -2.75 8.70 12.70
CA VAL A 10 -2.99 9.97 11.97
C VAL A 10 -2.16 11.10 12.61
N LEU A 11 -2.19 11.23 13.94
CA LEU A 11 -1.42 12.24 14.64
C LEU A 11 0.09 12.11 14.43
N LYS A 12 0.64 10.90 14.42
CA LYS A 12 2.06 10.65 14.10
C LYS A 12 2.42 11.12 12.69
N ARG A 13 1.55 10.90 11.71
CA ARG A 13 1.79 11.36 10.32
C ARG A 13 1.76 12.88 10.24
N GLU A 14 0.79 13.52 10.90
CA GLU A 14 0.72 15.00 10.96
C GLU A 14 1.97 15.60 11.60
N LEU A 15 2.48 15.03 12.67
CA LEU A 15 3.73 15.48 13.28
C LEU A 15 4.93 15.31 12.31
N ARG A 16 5.04 14.18 11.63
CA ARG A 16 6.11 13.90 10.66
C ARG A 16 6.05 14.84 9.46
N SER A 17 4.88 15.05 8.87
CA SER A 17 4.70 15.93 7.70
C SER A 17 5.11 17.37 7.99
N ARG A 18 5.06 17.79 9.25
CA ARG A 18 5.46 19.12 9.72
C ARG A 18 6.87 19.15 10.33
N GLY A 19 7.63 18.06 10.24
CA GLY A 19 8.97 17.97 10.82
C GLY A 19 9.03 18.04 12.34
N ILE A 20 7.90 17.75 13.03
CA ILE A 20 7.81 17.84 14.49
C ILE A 20 8.34 16.53 15.10
N THR A 21 9.46 16.62 15.81
CA THR A 21 10.10 15.47 16.47
C THR A 21 9.52 15.21 17.85
N TYR A 22 9.70 14.00 18.38
CA TYR A 22 9.30 13.67 19.76
C TYR A 22 10.04 14.51 20.81
N ALA A 23 11.25 14.98 20.52
CA ALA A 23 11.95 15.93 21.39
C ALA A 23 11.21 17.28 21.49
N ARG A 24 10.61 17.78 20.40
CA ARG A 24 9.80 19.00 20.40
C ARG A 24 8.49 18.78 21.17
N VAL A 25 7.81 17.63 20.97
CA VAL A 25 6.62 17.25 21.73
C VAL A 25 6.93 17.14 23.23
N ALA A 26 8.06 16.55 23.59
CA ALA A 26 8.50 16.41 24.97
C ALA A 26 8.67 17.77 25.68
N ARG A 27 9.27 18.73 24.98
CA ARG A 27 9.44 20.11 25.47
C ARG A 27 8.08 20.77 25.75
N GLU A 28 7.14 20.70 24.79
CA GLU A 28 5.81 21.28 24.90
C GLU A 28 4.99 20.69 26.06
N LEU A 29 5.03 19.37 26.17
CA LEU A 29 4.31 18.64 27.21
C LEU A 29 5.02 18.66 28.60
N ARG A 30 6.21 19.23 28.68
CA ARG A 30 7.10 19.18 29.87
C ARG A 30 7.34 17.75 30.36
N LEU A 31 7.63 16.86 29.42
CA LEU A 31 7.91 15.44 29.64
C LEU A 31 9.30 15.06 29.11
N SER A 32 9.83 13.91 29.54
CA SER A 32 10.99 13.31 28.89
C SER A 32 10.62 12.71 27.53
N GLU A 33 11.56 12.68 26.59
CA GLU A 33 11.34 12.06 25.26
C GLU A 33 10.98 10.57 25.40
N ALA A 34 11.54 9.87 26.38
CA ALA A 34 11.20 8.48 26.68
C ALA A 34 9.73 8.34 27.11
N SER A 35 9.21 9.29 27.88
CA SER A 35 7.78 9.31 28.26
C SER A 35 6.88 9.57 27.08
N VAL A 36 7.26 10.46 26.16
CA VAL A 36 6.53 10.72 24.91
C VAL A 36 6.54 9.44 24.04
N LYS A 37 7.68 8.82 23.80
CA LYS A 37 7.78 7.56 23.06
C LYS A 37 6.87 6.47 23.65
N ARG A 38 6.85 6.34 24.97
CA ARG A 38 5.99 5.39 25.67
C ARG A 38 4.50 5.73 25.55
N MET A 39 4.13 7.03 25.63
CA MET A 39 2.77 7.51 25.45
C MET A 39 2.24 7.17 24.05
N PHE A 40 3.03 7.43 23.00
CA PHE A 40 2.69 7.09 21.62
C PHE A 40 2.66 5.57 21.36
N SER A 41 3.59 4.80 21.92
CA SER A 41 3.63 3.34 21.74
C SER A 41 2.49 2.63 22.45
N ARG A 42 2.14 3.08 23.67
CA ARG A 42 1.01 2.56 24.45
C ARG A 42 -0.33 3.15 24.06
N ARG A 43 -0.34 4.14 23.15
CA ARG A 43 -1.54 4.84 22.70
C ARG A 43 -2.39 5.42 23.85
N ASN A 44 -1.71 5.83 24.91
CA ASN A 44 -2.35 6.31 26.14
C ASN A 44 -2.10 7.81 26.30
N PHE A 45 -3.13 8.60 25.95
CA PHE A 45 -3.16 10.05 26.05
C PHE A 45 -4.30 10.47 26.98
N SER A 46 -4.06 11.43 27.86
CA SER A 46 -5.16 12.21 28.39
C SER A 46 -5.68 13.16 27.30
N LEU A 47 -6.96 13.50 27.31
CA LEU A 47 -7.54 14.44 26.34
C LEU A 47 -6.76 15.75 26.28
N LYS A 48 -6.36 16.30 27.44
CA LYS A 48 -5.55 17.51 27.52
C LYS A 48 -4.22 17.39 26.77
N ARG A 49 -3.51 16.26 26.93
CA ARG A 49 -2.23 16.02 26.23
C ARG A 49 -2.44 15.82 24.74
N LEU A 50 -3.50 15.15 24.35
CA LEU A 50 -3.86 14.96 22.96
C LEU A 50 -4.11 16.29 22.27
N ASP A 51 -4.89 17.17 22.91
CA ASP A 51 -5.17 18.52 22.43
C ASP A 51 -3.89 19.36 22.28
N GLN A 52 -3.02 19.37 23.28
CA GLN A 52 -1.72 20.05 23.21
C GLN A 52 -0.85 19.55 22.04
N VAL A 53 -0.83 18.25 21.78
CA VAL A 53 -0.08 17.68 20.64
C VAL A 53 -0.72 18.06 19.31
N CYS A 54 -2.06 18.10 19.21
CA CYS A 54 -2.77 18.59 18.04
C CYS A 54 -2.46 20.06 17.77
N GLN A 55 -2.51 20.92 18.79
CA GLN A 55 -2.16 22.34 18.68
C GLN A 55 -0.72 22.54 18.22
N LEU A 56 0.23 21.74 18.74
CA LEU A 56 1.63 21.78 18.28
C LEU A 56 1.75 21.44 16.79
N ALA A 57 0.90 20.54 16.29
CA ALA A 57 0.76 20.22 14.88
C ALA A 57 -0.09 21.25 14.11
N ASN A 58 -0.49 22.37 14.74
CA ASN A 58 -1.39 23.36 14.14
C ASN A 58 -2.65 22.71 13.52
N SER A 59 -3.24 21.77 14.24
CA SER A 59 -4.46 21.01 13.87
C SER A 59 -5.38 20.92 15.09
N GLU A 60 -6.67 20.82 14.85
CA GLU A 60 -7.63 20.51 15.90
C GLU A 60 -7.86 19.01 16.01
N PHE A 61 -8.32 18.54 17.17
CA PHE A 61 -8.72 17.14 17.34
C PHE A 61 -9.80 16.71 16.32
N SER A 62 -10.72 17.62 16.00
CA SER A 62 -11.75 17.46 14.97
C SER A 62 -11.16 17.18 13.59
N ASP A 63 -10.04 17.81 13.25
CA ASP A 63 -9.34 17.57 11.98
C ASP A 63 -8.73 16.18 11.93
N ILE A 64 -8.06 15.76 13.02
CA ILE A 64 -7.50 14.42 13.14
C ILE A 64 -8.60 13.34 13.08
N ALA A 65 -9.73 13.58 13.78
CA ALA A 65 -10.88 12.67 13.75
C ALA A 65 -11.53 12.61 12.36
N ARG A 66 -11.63 13.73 11.65
CA ARG A 66 -12.15 13.79 10.28
C ARG A 66 -11.25 13.03 9.31
N VAL A 67 -9.93 13.20 9.40
CA VAL A 67 -8.96 12.44 8.58
C VAL A 67 -9.10 10.95 8.86
N LEU A 68 -9.19 10.55 10.13
CA LEU A 68 -9.41 9.15 10.49
C LEU A 68 -10.70 8.60 9.89
N HIS A 69 -11.82 9.33 10.05
CA HIS A 69 -13.11 8.89 9.48
C HIS A 69 -13.06 8.78 7.95
N GLN A 70 -12.39 9.70 7.28
CA GLN A 70 -12.15 9.61 5.83
C GLN A 70 -11.33 8.37 5.46
N GLU A 71 -10.33 8.01 6.25
CA GLU A 71 -9.51 6.81 6.04
C GLU A 71 -10.25 5.52 6.36
N GLU A 72 -11.08 5.49 7.39
CA GLU A 72 -11.95 4.34 7.72
C GLU A 72 -13.00 4.07 6.62
N SER A 73 -13.35 5.09 5.83
CA SER A 73 -14.20 4.95 4.66
C SER A 73 -13.47 4.43 3.41
N LEU A 74 -12.13 4.31 3.47
CA LEU A 74 -11.34 3.81 2.36
C LEU A 74 -11.35 2.29 2.30
N ILE A 75 -11.41 1.75 1.08
CA ILE A 75 -11.39 0.31 0.86
C ILE A 75 -9.95 -0.22 0.90
N SER A 76 -9.73 -1.31 1.60
CA SER A 76 -8.45 -2.02 1.62
C SER A 76 -8.39 -3.18 0.62
N ARG A 77 -9.55 -3.59 0.09
CA ARG A 77 -9.70 -4.64 -0.94
C ARG A 77 -10.98 -4.45 -1.73
N LEU A 78 -10.94 -4.85 -2.98
CA LEU A 78 -12.13 -5.03 -3.83
C LEU A 78 -12.71 -6.43 -3.64
N SER A 79 -13.98 -6.64 -4.06
CA SER A 79 -14.53 -7.98 -4.21
C SER A 79 -13.97 -8.65 -5.47
N HIS A 80 -14.19 -9.96 -5.59
CA HIS A 80 -13.78 -10.72 -6.77
C HIS A 80 -14.46 -10.17 -8.05
N GLU A 81 -15.74 -9.84 -7.96
CA GLU A 81 -16.53 -9.29 -9.07
C GLU A 81 -16.03 -7.92 -9.49
N GLN A 82 -15.66 -7.07 -8.54
CA GLN A 82 -15.10 -5.75 -8.82
C GLN A 82 -13.73 -5.86 -9.51
N GLU A 83 -12.84 -6.75 -9.05
CA GLU A 83 -11.57 -6.99 -9.73
C GLU A 83 -11.77 -7.57 -11.12
N GLN A 84 -12.72 -8.53 -11.27
CA GLN A 84 -13.06 -9.12 -12.55
C GLN A 84 -13.58 -8.08 -13.53
N GLU A 85 -14.44 -7.16 -13.08
CA GLU A 85 -14.93 -6.08 -13.92
C GLU A 85 -13.80 -5.16 -14.40
N ILE A 86 -12.89 -4.81 -13.51
CA ILE A 86 -11.75 -3.95 -13.86
C ILE A 86 -10.85 -4.62 -14.89
N VAL A 87 -10.44 -5.88 -14.65
CA VAL A 87 -9.47 -6.56 -15.51
C VAL A 87 -10.04 -7.04 -16.85
N SER A 88 -11.36 -7.23 -16.94
CA SER A 88 -12.01 -7.67 -18.18
C SER A 88 -12.03 -6.59 -19.28
N ASN A 89 -11.79 -5.33 -18.91
CA ASN A 89 -11.74 -4.22 -19.85
C ASN A 89 -10.38 -3.51 -19.77
N PRO A 90 -9.50 -3.65 -20.77
CA PRO A 90 -8.16 -3.08 -20.76
C PRO A 90 -8.13 -1.56 -20.54
N LYS A 91 -9.08 -0.80 -21.11
CA LYS A 91 -9.18 0.64 -20.91
C LYS A 91 -9.64 0.99 -19.48
N LEU A 92 -10.55 0.21 -18.89
CA LEU A 92 -10.98 0.40 -17.51
C LEU A 92 -9.82 0.10 -16.55
N PHE A 93 -9.06 -0.97 -16.82
CA PHE A 93 -7.88 -1.31 -16.04
C PHE A 93 -6.80 -0.23 -16.15
N LEU A 94 -6.53 0.28 -17.36
CA LEU A 94 -5.63 1.40 -17.59
C LEU A 94 -6.04 2.64 -16.77
N VAL A 95 -7.31 3.03 -16.82
CA VAL A 95 -7.81 4.20 -16.09
C VAL A 95 -7.74 3.98 -14.57
N ALA A 96 -7.96 2.74 -14.10
CA ALA A 96 -7.77 2.40 -12.68
C ALA A 96 -6.29 2.55 -12.26
N VAL A 97 -5.33 2.07 -13.08
CA VAL A 97 -3.89 2.25 -12.83
C VAL A 97 -3.51 3.73 -12.88
N CYS A 98 -4.04 4.50 -13.82
CA CYS A 98 -3.85 5.95 -13.87
C CYS A 98 -4.34 6.63 -12.58
N ALA A 99 -5.51 6.26 -12.09
CA ALA A 99 -6.06 6.78 -10.83
C ALA A 99 -5.16 6.43 -9.63
N LEU A 100 -4.64 5.19 -9.56
CA LEU A 100 -3.67 4.77 -8.53
C LEU A 100 -2.40 5.63 -8.53
N ASN A 101 -1.97 6.05 -9.71
CA ASN A 101 -0.79 6.89 -9.91
C ASN A 101 -1.12 8.40 -9.88
N HIS A 102 -2.32 8.75 -9.43
CA HIS A 102 -2.79 10.14 -9.35
C HIS A 102 -2.68 10.92 -10.67
N VAL A 103 -2.89 10.23 -11.81
CA VAL A 103 -2.97 10.84 -13.13
C VAL A 103 -4.38 11.40 -13.32
N GLY A 104 -4.48 12.68 -13.62
CA GLY A 104 -5.75 13.37 -13.77
C GLY A 104 -6.45 13.13 -15.12
N PHE A 105 -7.74 13.45 -15.19
CA PHE A 105 -8.59 13.26 -16.38
C PHE A 105 -7.96 13.80 -17.68
N ASP A 106 -7.53 15.07 -17.67
CA ASP A 106 -6.97 15.70 -18.88
C ASP A 106 -5.65 15.06 -19.31
N GLN A 107 -4.85 14.58 -18.35
CA GLN A 107 -3.60 13.87 -18.63
C GLN A 107 -3.87 12.48 -19.24
N ILE A 108 -4.88 11.75 -18.74
CA ILE A 108 -5.28 10.46 -19.31
C ILE A 108 -5.67 10.63 -20.78
N VAL A 109 -6.54 11.60 -21.07
CA VAL A 109 -7.02 11.87 -22.44
C VAL A 109 -5.89 12.38 -23.35
N ALA A 110 -4.93 13.13 -22.81
CA ALA A 110 -3.79 13.62 -23.59
C ALA A 110 -2.75 12.52 -23.88
N THR A 111 -2.66 11.49 -23.04
CA THR A 111 -1.62 10.47 -23.13
C THR A 111 -2.06 9.20 -23.86
N TYR A 112 -3.32 8.81 -23.69
CA TYR A 112 -3.84 7.53 -24.19
C TYR A 112 -4.94 7.73 -25.23
N ASP A 113 -5.10 6.75 -26.12
CA ASP A 113 -6.19 6.73 -27.10
C ASP A 113 -7.54 6.42 -26.42
N ILE A 114 -8.00 7.40 -25.66
CA ILE A 114 -9.28 7.40 -24.93
C ILE A 114 -9.92 8.77 -25.15
N SER A 115 -11.10 8.79 -25.76
CA SER A 115 -11.84 10.03 -25.97
C SER A 115 -12.36 10.61 -24.64
N ARG A 116 -12.59 11.92 -24.56
CA ARG A 116 -13.15 12.57 -23.35
C ARG A 116 -14.45 11.91 -22.85
N PRO A 117 -15.47 11.66 -23.71
CA PRO A 117 -16.69 10.97 -23.28
C PRO A 117 -16.42 9.54 -22.76
N GLU A 118 -15.56 8.79 -23.44
CA GLU A 118 -15.18 7.44 -23.03
C GLU A 118 -14.47 7.45 -21.67
N CYS A 119 -13.54 8.37 -21.45
CA CYS A 119 -12.85 8.50 -20.17
C CYS A 119 -13.82 8.80 -19.01
N ILE A 120 -14.81 9.67 -19.23
CA ILE A 120 -15.86 9.96 -18.25
C ILE A 120 -16.67 8.69 -17.91
N GLN A 121 -17.03 7.89 -18.90
CA GLN A 121 -17.76 6.63 -18.69
C GLN A 121 -16.94 5.62 -17.90
N LEU A 122 -15.63 5.49 -18.19
CA LEU A 122 -14.71 4.61 -17.46
C LEU A 122 -14.53 5.07 -16.00
N LEU A 123 -14.37 6.38 -15.79
CA LEU A 123 -14.29 6.95 -14.44
C LEU A 123 -15.61 6.77 -13.66
N ALA A 124 -16.76 6.94 -14.30
CA ALA A 124 -18.06 6.70 -13.68
C ALA A 124 -18.25 5.21 -13.31
N ARG A 125 -17.66 4.27 -14.07
CA ARG A 125 -17.63 2.85 -13.69
C ARG A 125 -16.78 2.63 -12.44
N LEU A 126 -15.57 3.21 -12.37
CA LEU A 126 -14.72 3.11 -11.19
C LEU A 126 -15.34 3.76 -9.94
N ASP A 127 -16.11 4.85 -10.12
CA ASP A 127 -16.88 5.48 -9.02
C ASP A 127 -17.96 4.54 -8.49
N ARG A 128 -18.74 3.89 -9.38
CA ARG A 128 -19.73 2.87 -8.98
C ARG A 128 -19.11 1.66 -8.28
N LEU A 129 -17.91 1.26 -8.67
CA LEU A 129 -17.15 0.21 -8.00
C LEU A 129 -16.59 0.67 -6.64
N GLY A 130 -16.73 1.93 -6.27
CA GLY A 130 -16.17 2.48 -5.05
C GLY A 130 -14.65 2.62 -5.04
N PHE A 131 -13.99 2.43 -6.18
CA PHE A 131 -12.55 2.54 -6.31
C PHE A 131 -12.07 3.99 -6.25
N ILE A 132 -12.86 4.89 -6.84
CA ILE A 132 -12.65 6.33 -6.80
C ILE A 132 -13.95 7.05 -6.41
N ARG A 133 -13.86 8.35 -6.17
CA ARG A 133 -14.97 9.30 -6.21
C ARG A 133 -14.73 10.27 -7.37
N LEU A 134 -15.66 10.28 -8.33
CA LEU A 134 -15.66 11.25 -9.41
C LEU A 134 -16.29 12.56 -8.92
N LEU A 135 -15.51 13.61 -8.89
CA LEU A 135 -15.91 14.94 -8.41
C LEU A 135 -16.21 15.88 -9.58
N PRO A 136 -16.87 17.05 -9.35
CA PRO A 136 -17.08 18.05 -10.40
C PRO A 136 -15.79 18.39 -11.14
N ASN A 137 -15.93 18.72 -12.43
CA ASN A 137 -14.82 18.97 -13.36
C ASN A 137 -13.91 17.75 -13.59
N ASN A 138 -14.47 16.54 -13.50
CA ASN A 138 -13.79 15.26 -13.70
C ASN A 138 -12.57 15.05 -12.78
N ARG A 139 -12.55 15.71 -11.61
CA ARG A 139 -11.51 15.46 -10.61
C ARG A 139 -11.69 14.08 -10.00
N ILE A 140 -10.58 13.39 -9.83
CA ILE A 140 -10.54 12.02 -9.32
C ILE A 140 -10.04 12.06 -7.88
N ARG A 141 -10.78 11.41 -6.96
CA ARG A 141 -10.34 11.15 -5.60
C ARG A 141 -10.33 9.65 -5.36
N LEU A 142 -9.17 9.09 -5.04
CA LEU A 142 -9.05 7.68 -4.66
C LEU A 142 -9.82 7.38 -3.38
N LEU A 143 -10.48 6.23 -3.35
CA LEU A 143 -11.18 5.70 -2.16
C LEU A 143 -10.49 4.43 -1.62
N ILE A 144 -9.23 4.22 -1.93
CA ILE A 144 -8.42 3.09 -1.45
C ILE A 144 -7.48 3.52 -0.32
N SER A 145 -7.25 2.63 0.62
CA SER A 145 -6.33 2.84 1.74
C SER A 145 -4.87 2.61 1.37
N LEU A 146 -3.94 3.08 2.19
CA LEU A 146 -2.49 2.87 1.98
C LEU A 146 -2.06 1.40 2.06
N ASP A 147 -2.84 0.57 2.70
CA ASP A 147 -2.65 -0.88 2.81
C ASP A 147 -3.52 -1.66 1.80
N PHE A 148 -4.05 -0.96 0.78
CA PHE A 148 -4.80 -1.59 -0.30
C PHE A 148 -3.98 -2.70 -0.96
N SER A 149 -4.60 -3.83 -1.19
CA SER A 149 -4.02 -4.95 -1.91
C SER A 149 -5.08 -5.66 -2.75
N TRP A 150 -4.68 -6.13 -3.91
CA TRP A 150 -5.49 -7.02 -4.71
C TRP A 150 -5.76 -8.33 -3.98
N LEU A 151 -6.84 -9.00 -4.33
CA LEU A 151 -7.19 -10.29 -3.74
C LEU A 151 -6.10 -11.33 -4.00
N PRO A 152 -5.65 -12.07 -2.98
CA PRO A 152 -4.81 -13.25 -3.20
C PRO A 152 -5.51 -14.23 -4.14
N ASP A 153 -4.82 -14.63 -5.21
CA ASP A 153 -5.37 -15.47 -6.30
C ASP A 153 -6.64 -14.88 -6.97
N GLY A 154 -6.82 -13.55 -6.84
CA GLY A 154 -7.91 -12.80 -7.47
C GLY A 154 -7.69 -12.55 -8.97
N PRO A 155 -8.70 -11.97 -9.65
CA PRO A 155 -8.64 -11.71 -11.09
C PRO A 155 -7.45 -10.87 -11.52
N ILE A 156 -7.11 -9.81 -10.78
CA ILE A 156 -5.96 -8.94 -11.09
C ILE A 156 -4.64 -9.71 -10.91
N GLN A 157 -4.50 -10.47 -9.83
CA GLN A 157 -3.28 -11.26 -9.60
C GLN A 157 -3.11 -12.36 -10.67
N ARG A 158 -4.20 -13.01 -11.08
CA ARG A 158 -4.17 -14.00 -12.17
C ARG A 158 -3.80 -13.36 -13.50
N PHE A 159 -4.36 -12.20 -13.82
CA PHE A 159 -3.98 -11.43 -15.00
C PHE A 159 -2.48 -11.10 -14.98
N PHE A 160 -1.95 -10.61 -13.86
CA PHE A 160 -0.52 -10.35 -13.70
C PHE A 160 0.30 -11.62 -13.97
N ASN A 161 -0.04 -12.74 -13.32
CA ASN A 161 0.71 -13.99 -13.43
C ASN A 161 0.68 -14.58 -14.85
N GLN A 162 -0.40 -14.40 -15.59
CA GLN A 162 -0.58 -14.99 -16.92
C GLN A 162 -0.07 -14.10 -18.04
N GLN A 163 -0.21 -12.80 -17.94
CA GLN A 163 0.04 -11.85 -19.02
C GLN A 163 1.20 -10.89 -18.73
N ALA A 164 1.24 -10.30 -17.57
CA ALA A 164 2.22 -9.25 -17.25
C ALA A 164 3.54 -9.79 -16.67
N HIS A 165 3.54 -10.97 -16.02
CA HIS A 165 4.72 -11.52 -15.36
C HIS A 165 5.93 -11.66 -16.30
N ASN A 166 5.74 -12.24 -17.48
CA ASN A 166 6.83 -12.44 -18.43
C ASN A 166 7.40 -11.13 -18.96
N GLU A 167 6.55 -10.12 -19.16
CA GLU A 167 6.96 -8.80 -19.60
C GLU A 167 7.76 -8.09 -18.50
N TYR A 168 7.25 -8.10 -17.27
CA TYR A 168 7.90 -7.49 -16.12
C TYR A 168 9.31 -8.04 -15.86
N PHE A 169 9.50 -9.37 -15.95
CA PHE A 169 10.78 -10.02 -15.72
C PHE A 169 11.70 -10.13 -16.94
N ARG A 170 11.33 -9.54 -18.09
CA ARG A 170 12.23 -9.43 -19.25
C ARG A 170 13.32 -8.38 -19.10
N SER A 171 13.16 -7.43 -18.18
CA SER A 171 14.21 -6.45 -17.88
C SER A 171 15.47 -7.13 -17.36
N ARG A 172 16.64 -6.55 -17.64
CA ARG A 172 17.92 -6.98 -17.04
C ARG A 172 18.08 -6.49 -15.61
N PHE A 173 17.25 -5.53 -15.17
CA PHE A 173 17.35 -4.86 -13.86
C PHE A 173 18.74 -4.24 -13.61
N ASP A 174 19.35 -3.67 -14.65
CA ASP A 174 20.71 -3.12 -14.65
C ASP A 174 20.74 -1.58 -14.66
N ARG A 175 19.59 -0.93 -14.67
CA ARG A 175 19.50 0.53 -14.57
C ARG A 175 19.62 1.00 -13.12
N PRO A 176 20.07 2.25 -12.88
CA PRO A 176 20.24 2.78 -11.52
C PRO A 176 18.96 2.79 -10.66
N ASP A 177 17.78 2.82 -11.29
CA ASP A 177 16.46 2.86 -10.67
C ASP A 177 15.73 1.50 -10.71
N GLU A 178 16.41 0.44 -11.20
CA GLU A 178 15.89 -0.93 -11.22
C GLU A 178 16.61 -1.80 -10.18
N PHE A 179 15.88 -2.71 -9.59
CA PHE A 179 16.46 -3.64 -8.61
C PHE A 179 15.75 -4.98 -8.63
N MET A 180 16.51 -6.05 -8.78
CA MET A 180 16.02 -7.41 -8.57
C MET A 180 17.06 -8.22 -7.80
N VAL A 181 16.63 -8.96 -6.81
CA VAL A 181 17.49 -9.90 -6.08
C VAL A 181 16.75 -11.21 -5.80
N VAL A 182 17.44 -12.33 -5.98
CA VAL A 182 16.95 -13.65 -5.58
C VAL A 182 17.83 -14.15 -4.44
N VAL A 183 17.22 -14.36 -3.27
CA VAL A 183 17.91 -14.86 -2.07
C VAL A 183 17.21 -16.12 -1.58
N ASN A 184 17.99 -17.16 -1.35
CA ASN A 184 17.52 -18.42 -0.78
C ASN A 184 18.08 -18.58 0.64
N GLY A 185 17.29 -19.12 1.55
CA GLY A 185 17.73 -19.35 2.92
C GLY A 185 16.75 -20.19 3.72
N MET A 186 17.22 -20.69 4.85
CA MET A 186 16.40 -21.40 5.82
C MET A 186 16.17 -20.51 7.03
N LEU A 187 14.94 -20.09 7.23
CA LEU A 187 14.56 -19.17 8.31
C LEU A 187 13.75 -19.88 9.39
N SER A 188 13.97 -19.48 10.63
CA SER A 188 13.06 -19.83 11.72
C SER A 188 11.70 -19.18 11.53
N ARG A 189 10.65 -19.69 12.21
CA ARG A 189 9.31 -19.09 12.20
C ARG A 189 9.35 -17.61 12.64
N ALA A 190 10.13 -17.27 13.65
CA ALA A 190 10.28 -15.91 14.15
C ALA A 190 10.95 -14.98 13.12
N SER A 191 12.03 -15.43 12.48
CA SER A 191 12.73 -14.69 11.43
C SER A 191 11.84 -14.48 10.20
N SER A 192 11.09 -15.50 9.79
CA SER A 192 10.12 -15.39 8.69
C SER A 192 9.03 -14.36 8.98
N ALA A 193 8.47 -14.36 10.20
CA ALA A 193 7.48 -13.36 10.62
C ALA A 193 8.06 -11.93 10.62
N ALA A 194 9.31 -11.77 11.08
CA ALA A 194 9.99 -10.48 11.09
C ALA A 194 10.21 -9.95 9.67
N ILE A 195 10.66 -10.78 8.74
CA ILE A 195 10.83 -10.40 7.32
C ILE A 195 9.48 -10.04 6.69
N LEU A 196 8.45 -10.84 6.87
CA LEU A 196 7.09 -10.53 6.36
C LEU A 196 6.60 -9.16 6.84
N THR A 197 6.83 -8.82 8.10
CA THR A 197 6.47 -7.50 8.65
C THR A 197 7.24 -6.37 7.96
N ARG A 198 8.53 -6.57 7.68
CA ARG A 198 9.36 -5.57 6.97
C ARG A 198 8.91 -5.39 5.52
N LEU A 199 8.62 -6.48 4.80
CA LEU A 199 8.14 -6.43 3.42
C LEU A 199 6.81 -5.68 3.30
N LYS A 200 5.85 -5.95 4.20
CA LYS A 200 4.60 -5.19 4.28
C LYS A 200 4.82 -3.70 4.53
N ARG A 201 5.83 -3.36 5.35
CA ARG A 201 6.20 -1.97 5.61
C ARG A 201 6.76 -1.29 4.36
N ILE A 202 7.62 -1.98 3.59
CA ILE A 202 8.18 -1.46 2.32
C ILE A 202 7.06 -1.19 1.32
N ALA A 203 6.12 -2.12 1.13
CA ALA A 203 4.98 -1.91 0.24
C ALA A 203 4.12 -0.70 0.64
N ARG A 204 3.90 -0.51 1.94
CA ARG A 204 3.18 0.66 2.47
C ARG A 204 3.97 1.97 2.26
N GLU A 205 5.27 1.96 2.51
CA GLU A 205 6.16 3.11 2.30
C GLU A 205 6.15 3.53 0.81
N PHE A 206 6.16 2.58 -0.11
CA PHE A 206 6.00 2.85 -1.54
C PHE A 206 4.69 3.58 -1.84
N SER A 207 3.57 3.14 -1.26
CA SER A 207 2.27 3.81 -1.41
C SER A 207 2.25 5.21 -0.79
N GLU A 208 2.93 5.40 0.35
CA GLU A 208 3.06 6.71 1.00
C GLU A 208 3.87 7.69 0.13
N LEU A 209 4.97 7.24 -0.47
CA LEU A 209 5.79 8.02 -1.40
C LEU A 209 5.00 8.38 -2.67
N ASN A 210 4.30 7.42 -3.28
CA ASN A 210 3.44 7.68 -4.44
C ASN A 210 2.39 8.77 -4.15
N ASN A 211 1.77 8.75 -2.95
CA ASN A 211 0.82 9.79 -2.53
C ASN A 211 1.48 11.16 -2.29
N GLN A 212 2.73 11.19 -1.78
CA GLN A 212 3.47 12.43 -1.58
C GLN A 212 3.86 13.05 -2.93
N ASP A 213 4.36 12.24 -3.84
CA ASP A 213 4.79 12.66 -5.17
C ASP A 213 3.62 13.02 -6.10
N ALA A 214 2.39 12.68 -5.74
CA ALA A 214 1.19 13.12 -6.46
C ALA A 214 1.08 14.66 -6.60
N ARG A 215 1.78 15.41 -5.76
CA ARG A 215 1.86 16.88 -5.81
C ARG A 215 2.82 17.40 -6.87
N LEU A 216 3.75 16.56 -7.35
CA LEU A 216 4.73 16.91 -8.36
C LEU A 216 4.10 16.88 -9.76
N PRO A 217 4.59 17.68 -10.71
CA PRO A 217 4.22 17.59 -12.11
C PRO A 217 4.48 16.18 -12.68
N LEU A 218 3.67 15.74 -13.65
CA LEU A 218 3.78 14.38 -14.19
C LEU A 218 5.14 14.10 -14.84
N HIS A 219 5.78 15.10 -15.45
CA HIS A 219 7.10 14.95 -16.08
C HIS A 219 8.26 14.77 -15.08
N GLU A 220 8.03 15.04 -13.80
CA GLU A 220 8.98 14.78 -12.72
C GLU A 220 8.76 13.41 -12.05
N ARG A 221 7.78 12.64 -12.52
CA ARG A 221 7.44 11.33 -11.98
C ARG A 221 7.61 10.24 -13.04
N SER A 222 8.12 9.10 -12.64
CA SER A 222 8.21 7.91 -13.48
C SER A 222 7.26 6.83 -12.99
N ALA A 223 6.63 6.10 -13.91
CA ALA A 223 5.83 4.94 -13.56
C ALA A 223 6.75 3.83 -13.03
N MET A 224 6.55 3.43 -11.79
CA MET A 224 7.28 2.35 -11.15
C MET A 224 6.31 1.30 -10.62
N SER A 225 6.71 0.04 -10.67
CA SER A 225 5.96 -1.07 -10.10
C SER A 225 6.84 -1.83 -9.13
N LEU A 226 6.37 -1.98 -7.89
CA LEU A 226 7.03 -2.77 -6.86
C LEU A 226 6.35 -4.12 -6.71
N LEU A 227 7.07 -5.20 -7.03
CA LEU A 227 6.64 -6.57 -6.76
C LEU A 227 7.39 -7.11 -5.54
N VAL A 228 6.65 -7.47 -4.50
CA VAL A 228 7.20 -8.06 -3.28
C VAL A 228 6.59 -9.44 -3.08
N ALA A 229 7.42 -10.48 -3.12
CA ALA A 229 6.97 -11.85 -2.94
C ALA A 229 7.93 -12.64 -2.04
N ILE A 230 7.37 -13.41 -1.11
CA ILE A 230 8.09 -14.38 -0.29
C ILE A 230 7.20 -15.58 -0.04
N ARG A 231 7.73 -16.77 -0.17
CA ARG A 231 7.03 -18.02 0.13
C ARG A 231 8.01 -19.12 0.53
N HIS A 232 7.50 -20.14 1.18
CA HIS A 232 8.21 -21.42 1.26
C HIS A 232 8.28 -22.01 -0.16
N TRP A 233 9.48 -22.20 -0.66
CA TRP A 233 9.66 -22.70 -2.00
C TRP A 233 10.97 -23.49 -2.13
N GLU A 234 10.90 -24.59 -2.83
CA GLU A 234 12.02 -25.39 -3.26
C GLU A 234 11.83 -25.69 -4.75
N LEU A 235 12.91 -25.64 -5.51
CA LEU A 235 12.85 -25.99 -6.93
C LEU A 235 12.42 -27.46 -7.08
N ALA A 236 11.46 -27.74 -7.95
CA ALA A 236 10.92 -29.09 -8.16
C ALA A 236 12.04 -30.12 -8.45
N ALA A 237 13.02 -29.72 -9.28
CA ALA A 237 14.20 -30.56 -9.58
C ALA A 237 15.00 -30.97 -8.30
N PHE A 238 15.01 -30.14 -7.26
CA PHE A 238 15.69 -30.48 -6.01
C PHE A 238 14.86 -31.45 -5.16
N THR A 239 13.54 -31.33 -5.20
CA THR A 239 12.64 -32.27 -4.53
C THR A 239 12.77 -33.68 -5.07
N GLU A 240 12.97 -33.80 -6.38
CA GLU A 240 13.20 -35.11 -7.06
C GLU A 240 14.52 -35.77 -6.65
N LEU A 241 15.53 -34.98 -6.26
CA LEU A 241 16.83 -35.47 -5.81
C LEU A 241 16.81 -35.88 -4.31
N ARG A 242 15.73 -35.67 -3.59
CA ARG A 242 15.65 -36.10 -2.18
C ARG A 242 15.70 -37.62 -2.07
N ARG A 243 16.56 -38.14 -1.18
CA ARG A 243 16.58 -39.58 -0.88
C ARG A 243 15.20 -40.01 -0.38
N ARG A 244 14.62 -41.02 -0.99
CA ARG A 244 13.42 -41.70 -0.47
C ARG A 244 13.76 -42.22 0.93
N LYS A 245 12.98 -41.90 1.95
CA LYS A 245 13.09 -42.56 3.25
C LYS A 245 12.93 -44.06 3.00
N ILE A 246 13.96 -44.83 3.23
CA ILE A 246 13.85 -46.29 3.29
C ILE A 246 12.92 -46.54 4.48
N ALA A 247 11.76 -47.11 4.20
CA ALA A 247 10.85 -47.57 5.25
C ALA A 247 11.67 -48.53 6.13
N SER A 248 11.83 -48.18 7.39
CA SER A 248 12.49 -49.11 8.34
C SER A 248 11.67 -50.40 8.32
N PRO A 249 12.31 -51.58 8.12
CA PRO A 249 11.58 -52.81 8.18
C PRO A 249 10.95 -52.91 9.57
N THR A 250 9.63 -52.99 9.62
CA THR A 250 8.89 -53.35 10.83
C THR A 250 9.43 -54.65 11.34
N GLY A 251 10.29 -54.58 12.34
CA GLY A 251 10.75 -55.72 13.08
C GLY A 251 9.55 -56.42 13.69
N GLY A 252 9.22 -57.58 13.12
CA GLY A 252 8.32 -58.51 13.76
C GLY A 252 9.00 -59.05 15.02
N ARG A 253 8.27 -58.94 16.12
CA ARG A 253 8.06 -59.99 17.16
C ARG A 253 7.00 -59.54 18.08
#